data_ed4cad6ee0b9f160c77721e169f25bc5
#
_entry.id   ed4cad6ee0b9f160c77721e169f25bc5
#
_cell.length_a   1.000
_cell.length_b   1.000
_cell.length_c   1.000
_cell.angle_alpha   90.00
_cell.angle_beta   90.00
_cell.angle_gamma   90.00
#
_symmetry.space_group_name_H-M   'P 1'
#
loop_
_entity.id
_entity.type
_entity.pdbx_description
1 polymer ?
#
loop_
_entity_poly.entity_id
_entity_poly.type
_entity_poly.pdbx_seq_one_letter_code
_entity_poly.pdbx_strand_id
1 'polypeptide(L)'
;MNSIEEPELSDEDRHHLQRVLRLRPSDSLTITDGANRWRSAIFGTTIEVTGEIVEVPPPTVPITIGFVVPKGDRPAWIVQKLTELGVDEIHLLSSLRSVVKWDPEKAEQQYERLRRIAREAAMQSRQVRLPKIKPINEIKQVTRKPGMCLAHRSERQITLNQSCIYVGPEGGWDPTEVVDFPTVSLGASVLRAETAAVAAASALSLLRQDLLDNHSP
;
A
#
# COMPACT_ATOMS: atom_id res chain seq x y z
N MET A 1 -9.78 12.55 10.46
CA MET A 1 -10.88 12.25 11.41
C MET A 1 -10.25 11.82 12.72
N ASN A 2 -10.61 12.47 13.82
CA ASN A 2 -9.91 12.30 15.10
C ASN A 2 -10.40 11.09 15.91
N SER A 3 -11.65 10.67 15.76
CA SER A 3 -12.27 9.54 16.43
C SER A 3 -13.38 8.94 15.57
N ILE A 4 -13.61 7.65 15.68
CA ILE A 4 -14.76 6.98 15.06
C ILE A 4 -16.01 7.05 15.98
N GLU A 5 -15.78 7.27 17.27
CA GLU A 5 -16.83 7.45 18.27
C GLU A 5 -17.50 8.81 18.12
N GLU A 6 -16.69 9.86 17.96
CA GLU A 6 -17.12 11.25 17.78
C GLU A 6 -16.41 11.83 16.54
N PRO A 7 -16.96 11.57 15.33
CA PRO A 7 -16.27 11.90 14.10
C PRO A 7 -16.34 13.40 13.79
N GLU A 8 -15.18 14.03 13.74
CA GLU A 8 -15.03 15.40 13.25
C GLU A 8 -14.31 15.39 11.90
N LEU A 9 -14.87 16.08 10.92
CA LEU A 9 -14.23 16.26 9.63
C LEU A 9 -13.29 17.46 9.67
N SER A 10 -12.06 17.25 9.19
CA SER A 10 -11.19 18.36 8.83
C SER A 10 -11.79 19.13 7.63
N ASP A 11 -11.35 20.37 7.43
CA ASP A 11 -11.74 21.15 6.24
C ASP A 11 -11.34 20.44 4.95
N GLU A 12 -10.19 19.77 4.93
CA GLU A 12 -9.71 18.97 3.81
C GLU A 12 -10.63 17.76 3.53
N ASP A 13 -11.04 17.02 4.56
CA ASP A 13 -11.98 15.90 4.42
C ASP A 13 -13.35 16.38 3.91
N ARG A 14 -13.85 17.48 4.49
CA ARG A 14 -15.12 18.07 4.06
C ARG A 14 -15.08 18.50 2.61
N HIS A 15 -14.01 19.18 2.21
CA HIS A 15 -13.79 19.58 0.82
C HIS A 15 -13.75 18.36 -0.11
N HIS A 16 -13.02 17.31 0.27
CA HIS A 16 -12.94 16.05 -0.51
C HIS A 16 -14.33 15.41 -0.67
N LEU A 17 -15.08 15.25 0.42
CA LEU A 17 -16.41 14.64 0.39
C LEU A 17 -17.38 15.44 -0.49
N GLN A 18 -17.35 16.78 -0.41
CA GLN A 18 -18.28 17.64 -1.16
C GLN A 18 -17.86 17.83 -2.63
N ARG A 19 -16.57 18.05 -2.91
CA ARG A 19 -16.10 18.44 -4.24
C ARG A 19 -15.71 17.24 -5.10
N VAL A 20 -15.05 16.24 -4.50
CA VAL A 20 -14.56 15.05 -5.21
C VAL A 20 -15.64 13.97 -5.24
N LEU A 21 -16.16 13.59 -4.07
CA LEU A 21 -17.20 12.55 -3.96
C LEU A 21 -18.62 13.10 -4.17
N ARG A 22 -18.79 14.43 -4.17
CA ARG A 22 -20.06 15.15 -4.44
C ARG A 22 -21.20 14.75 -3.49
N LEU A 23 -20.87 14.43 -2.24
CA LEU A 23 -21.87 14.12 -1.23
C LEU A 23 -22.75 15.34 -0.93
N ARG A 24 -24.02 15.08 -0.75
CA ARG A 24 -25.05 16.05 -0.34
C ARG A 24 -25.46 15.82 1.11
N PRO A 25 -25.98 16.83 1.81
CA PRO A 25 -26.61 16.60 3.11
C PRO A 25 -27.62 15.45 3.05
N SER A 26 -27.60 14.57 4.03
CA SER A 26 -28.37 13.34 4.16
C SER A 26 -27.87 12.13 3.35
N ASP A 27 -26.77 12.27 2.60
CA ASP A 27 -26.17 11.10 1.96
C ASP A 27 -25.50 10.17 2.99
N SER A 28 -25.66 8.87 2.79
CA SER A 28 -25.03 7.86 3.61
C SER A 28 -23.53 7.78 3.31
N LEU A 29 -22.74 7.61 4.35
CA LEU A 29 -21.30 7.33 4.22
C LEU A 29 -20.86 6.31 5.27
N THR A 30 -19.68 5.74 5.04
CA THR A 30 -19.00 4.90 6.01
C THR A 30 -17.80 5.66 6.54
N ILE A 31 -17.62 5.67 7.84
CA ILE A 31 -16.44 6.22 8.49
C ILE A 31 -15.59 5.10 9.05
N THR A 32 -14.27 5.27 9.01
CA THR A 32 -13.30 4.30 9.53
C THR A 32 -12.18 5.00 10.28
N ASP A 33 -11.60 4.32 11.28
CA ASP A 33 -10.39 4.77 11.96
C ASP A 33 -9.10 4.47 11.16
N GLY A 34 -9.24 3.79 10.01
CA GLY A 34 -8.11 3.37 9.19
C GLY A 34 -7.29 2.22 9.80
N ALA A 35 -7.73 1.65 10.91
CA ALA A 35 -7.02 0.61 11.65
C ALA A 35 -7.73 -0.73 11.66
N ASN A 36 -9.01 -0.84 11.70
CA ASN A 36 -9.83 -2.06 11.57
C ASN A 36 -11.32 -1.81 11.87
N ARG A 37 -11.70 -0.59 12.30
CA ARG A 37 -13.07 -0.33 12.74
C ARG A 37 -13.76 0.60 11.77
N TRP A 38 -15.02 0.38 11.57
CA TRP A 38 -15.88 1.24 10.75
C TRP A 38 -17.29 1.31 11.30
N ARG A 39 -18.04 2.31 10.92
CA ARG A 39 -19.48 2.43 11.17
C ARG A 39 -20.16 3.27 10.10
N SER A 40 -21.48 3.12 10.04
CA SER A 40 -22.33 3.94 9.16
C SER A 40 -22.56 5.32 9.77
N ALA A 41 -22.68 6.30 8.89
CA ALA A 41 -23.01 7.68 9.27
C ALA A 41 -23.77 8.39 8.13
N ILE A 42 -24.29 9.56 8.42
CA ILE A 42 -24.94 10.47 7.48
C ILE A 42 -24.10 11.74 7.37
N PHE A 43 -23.91 12.18 6.13
CA PHE A 43 -23.19 13.42 5.84
C PHE A 43 -24.09 14.63 6.06
N GLY A 44 -23.56 15.66 6.74
CA GLY A 44 -24.26 16.91 7.00
C GLY A 44 -23.32 18.03 7.46
N THR A 45 -23.86 19.01 8.13
CA THR A 45 -23.08 20.07 8.80
C THR A 45 -22.16 19.44 9.85
N THR A 46 -22.65 18.44 10.57
CA THR A 46 -21.90 17.50 11.40
C THR A 46 -22.07 16.10 10.83
N ILE A 47 -21.20 15.17 11.19
CA ILE A 47 -21.37 13.75 10.85
C ILE A 47 -22.30 13.13 11.90
N GLU A 48 -23.43 12.64 11.44
CA GLU A 48 -24.38 11.92 12.30
C GLU A 48 -24.11 10.41 12.21
N VAL A 49 -23.67 9.81 13.31
CA VAL A 49 -23.43 8.35 13.38
C VAL A 49 -24.75 7.59 13.50
N THR A 50 -24.94 6.56 12.66
CA THR A 50 -26.21 5.83 12.56
C THR A 50 -26.07 4.33 12.82
N GLY A 51 -24.85 3.78 12.81
CA GLY A 51 -24.59 2.35 13.01
C GLY A 51 -23.68 2.08 14.19
N GLU A 52 -23.68 0.85 14.66
CA GLU A 52 -22.70 0.35 15.62
C GLU A 52 -21.30 0.28 15.00
N ILE A 53 -20.28 0.27 15.86
CA ILE A 53 -18.90 0.05 15.42
C ILE A 53 -18.73 -1.42 15.05
N VAL A 54 -18.28 -1.65 13.82
CA VAL A 54 -17.95 -2.98 13.31
C VAL A 54 -16.44 -3.12 13.31
N GLU A 55 -15.94 -4.16 13.99
CA GLU A 55 -14.53 -4.54 13.96
C GLU A 55 -14.27 -5.57 12.86
N VAL A 56 -13.26 -5.32 12.04
CA VAL A 56 -12.79 -6.23 10.99
C VAL A 56 -11.50 -6.88 11.46
N PRO A 57 -11.43 -8.21 11.62
CA PRO A 57 -10.21 -8.86 12.06
C PRO A 57 -9.04 -8.55 11.12
N PRO A 58 -7.81 -8.41 11.63
CA PRO A 58 -6.64 -8.21 10.78
C PRO A 58 -6.45 -9.43 9.84
N PRO A 59 -5.84 -9.24 8.67
CA PRO A 59 -5.58 -10.34 7.76
C PRO A 59 -4.64 -11.37 8.40
N THR A 60 -4.91 -12.65 8.18
CA THR A 60 -4.08 -13.75 8.67
C THR A 60 -2.67 -13.72 8.08
N VAL A 61 -2.54 -13.29 6.83
CA VAL A 61 -1.27 -13.10 6.13
C VAL A 61 -1.17 -11.64 5.67
N PRO A 62 -0.41 -10.79 6.40
CA PRO A 62 -0.17 -9.42 5.96
C PRO A 62 0.68 -9.38 4.68
N ILE A 63 0.29 -8.53 3.73
CA ILE A 63 1.01 -8.31 2.48
C ILE A 63 1.88 -7.05 2.59
N THR A 64 3.16 -7.22 2.31
CA THR A 64 4.12 -6.12 2.23
C THR A 64 4.68 -6.00 0.82
N ILE A 65 4.59 -4.82 0.24
CA ILE A 65 5.27 -4.50 -1.03
C ILE A 65 6.28 -3.38 -0.79
N GLY A 66 7.55 -3.67 -1.06
CA GLY A 66 8.58 -2.65 -1.10
C GLY A 66 8.98 -2.34 -2.53
N PHE A 67 9.36 -1.11 -2.81
CA PHE A 67 9.87 -0.74 -4.11
C PHE A 67 10.97 0.32 -4.01
N VAL A 68 12.00 0.17 -4.84
CA VAL A 68 12.99 1.21 -5.00
C VAL A 68 12.32 2.40 -5.71
N VAL A 69 12.41 3.58 -5.07
CA VAL A 69 11.65 4.76 -5.49
C VAL A 69 12.03 5.19 -6.92
N PRO A 70 11.10 5.12 -7.89
CA PRO A 70 11.33 5.56 -9.26
C PRO A 70 11.19 7.08 -9.41
N LYS A 71 11.58 7.63 -10.56
CA LYS A 71 11.47 9.06 -10.88
C LYS A 71 10.02 9.52 -11.11
N GLY A 72 9.82 10.84 -10.93
CA GLY A 72 8.57 11.53 -11.27
C GLY A 72 7.42 11.17 -10.33
N ASP A 73 6.22 11.09 -10.86
CA ASP A 73 5.00 10.79 -10.09
C ASP A 73 4.69 9.30 -9.92
N ARG A 74 5.57 8.43 -10.43
CA ARG A 74 5.39 6.97 -10.32
C ARG A 74 5.27 6.47 -8.89
N PRO A 75 6.02 6.99 -7.87
CA PRO A 75 5.81 6.57 -6.48
C PRO A 75 4.38 6.81 -5.98
N ALA A 76 3.79 7.95 -6.35
CA ALA A 76 2.41 8.29 -6.02
C ALA A 76 1.41 7.31 -6.64
N TRP A 77 1.59 7.00 -7.91
CA TRP A 77 0.78 6.03 -8.62
C TRP A 77 0.90 4.62 -8.03
N ILE A 78 2.12 4.17 -7.69
CA ILE A 78 2.35 2.88 -7.04
C ILE A 78 1.60 2.82 -5.70
N VAL A 79 1.80 3.80 -4.82
CA VAL A 79 1.16 3.84 -3.50
C VAL A 79 -0.36 3.82 -3.62
N GLN A 80 -0.92 4.59 -4.56
CA GLN A 80 -2.35 4.57 -4.85
C GLN A 80 -2.82 3.15 -5.18
N LYS A 81 -2.18 2.47 -6.15
CA LYS A 81 -2.60 1.14 -6.60
C LYS A 81 -2.38 0.05 -5.56
N LEU A 82 -1.27 0.11 -4.81
CA LEU A 82 -1.04 -0.81 -3.70
C LEU A 82 -2.10 -0.67 -2.60
N THR A 83 -2.54 0.56 -2.31
CA THR A 83 -3.62 0.80 -1.37
C THR A 83 -4.96 0.25 -1.88
N GLU A 84 -5.32 0.51 -3.13
CA GLU A 84 -6.54 -0.03 -3.76
C GLU A 84 -6.58 -1.57 -3.72
N LEU A 85 -5.41 -2.22 -3.85
CA LEU A 85 -5.26 -3.68 -3.80
C LEU A 85 -5.22 -4.26 -2.37
N GLY A 86 -5.32 -3.40 -1.34
CA GLY A 86 -5.36 -3.83 0.05
C GLY A 86 -4.02 -4.32 0.60
N VAL A 87 -2.90 -3.78 0.12
CA VAL A 87 -1.57 -4.01 0.70
C VAL A 87 -1.51 -3.45 2.11
N ASP A 88 -0.95 -4.20 3.07
CA ASP A 88 -0.94 -3.80 4.48
C ASP A 88 0.29 -2.94 4.84
N GLU A 89 1.45 -3.20 4.24
CA GLU A 89 2.65 -2.37 4.42
C GLU A 89 3.29 -2.01 3.08
N ILE A 90 3.70 -0.75 2.94
CA ILE A 90 4.42 -0.23 1.77
C ILE A 90 5.77 0.28 2.22
N HIS A 91 6.85 -0.29 1.69
CA HIS A 91 8.22 0.09 2.04
C HIS A 91 8.86 0.89 0.89
N LEU A 92 9.22 2.14 1.18
CA LEU A 92 9.99 2.95 0.26
C LEU A 92 11.46 2.56 0.39
N LEU A 93 12.11 2.25 -0.72
CA LEU A 93 13.48 1.75 -0.73
C LEU A 93 14.41 2.62 -1.58
N SER A 94 15.67 2.65 -1.18
CA SER A 94 16.78 3.06 -2.02
C SER A 94 17.78 1.92 -2.18
N SER A 95 18.55 1.95 -3.25
CA SER A 95 19.58 0.97 -3.59
C SER A 95 20.78 1.66 -4.23
N LEU A 96 21.89 0.97 -4.41
CA LEU A 96 23.07 1.51 -5.09
C LEU A 96 22.77 1.99 -6.51
N ARG A 97 21.83 1.32 -7.18
CA ARG A 97 21.40 1.67 -8.55
C ARG A 97 20.17 2.56 -8.58
N SER A 98 19.79 3.16 -7.45
CA SER A 98 18.71 4.16 -7.39
C SER A 98 19.06 5.39 -8.20
N VAL A 99 18.13 5.82 -9.04
CA VAL A 99 18.24 7.06 -9.81
C VAL A 99 17.76 8.26 -8.99
N VAL A 100 16.87 8.01 -8.03
CA VAL A 100 16.31 9.02 -7.13
C VAL A 100 17.10 9.03 -5.84
N LYS A 101 17.52 10.22 -5.45
CA LYS A 101 18.13 10.50 -4.13
C LYS A 101 17.34 11.65 -3.52
N TRP A 102 16.65 11.38 -2.44
CA TRP A 102 15.99 12.42 -1.66
C TRP A 102 16.90 12.81 -0.50
N ASP A 103 17.14 14.09 -0.33
CA ASP A 103 17.64 14.61 0.93
C ASP A 103 16.61 14.45 2.05
N PRO A 104 16.95 14.61 3.31
CA PRO A 104 16.04 14.39 4.43
C PRO A 104 14.74 15.21 4.36
N GLU A 105 14.84 16.48 3.96
CA GLU A 105 13.67 17.36 3.87
C GLU A 105 12.71 16.89 2.76
N LYS A 106 13.24 16.58 1.59
CA LYS A 106 12.45 16.05 0.47
C LYS A 106 11.88 14.68 0.79
N ALA A 107 12.61 13.84 1.50
CA ALA A 107 12.12 12.52 1.92
C ALA A 107 10.88 12.66 2.82
N GLU A 108 10.90 13.58 3.78
CA GLU A 108 9.76 13.85 4.66
C GLU A 108 8.57 14.43 3.89
N GLN A 109 8.79 15.42 3.02
CA GLN A 109 7.74 16.00 2.18
C GLN A 109 7.07 14.94 1.30
N GLN A 110 7.87 14.06 0.68
CA GLN A 110 7.34 12.98 -0.16
C GLN A 110 6.61 11.92 0.68
N TYR A 111 7.12 11.60 1.85
CA TYR A 111 6.50 10.67 2.79
C TYR A 111 5.08 11.14 3.17
N GLU A 112 4.93 12.39 3.60
CA GLU A 112 3.62 12.95 3.93
C GLU A 112 2.68 13.04 2.71
N ARG A 113 3.22 13.39 1.53
CA ARG A 113 2.45 13.35 0.27
C ARG A 113 1.91 11.95 -0.02
N LEU A 114 2.75 10.92 0.11
CA LEU A 114 2.35 9.53 -0.17
C LEU A 114 1.33 9.00 0.84
N ARG A 115 1.43 9.38 2.11
CA ARG A 115 0.43 9.06 3.13
C ARG A 115 -0.94 9.66 2.78
N ARG A 116 -0.99 10.89 2.30
CA ARG A 116 -2.24 11.53 1.85
C ARG A 116 -2.83 10.78 0.66
N ILE A 117 -2.02 10.43 -0.34
CA ILE A 117 -2.47 9.65 -1.49
C ILE A 117 -3.03 8.28 -1.06
N ALA A 118 -2.37 7.59 -0.14
CA ALA A 118 -2.88 6.32 0.39
C ALA A 118 -4.24 6.51 1.08
N ARG A 119 -4.42 7.59 1.85
CA ARG A 119 -5.69 7.91 2.49
C ARG A 119 -6.81 8.16 1.47
N GLU A 120 -6.55 8.96 0.44
CA GLU A 120 -7.51 9.23 -0.63
C GLU A 120 -7.87 7.95 -1.40
N ALA A 121 -6.87 7.11 -1.71
CA ALA A 121 -7.07 5.83 -2.37
C ALA A 121 -7.89 4.86 -1.52
N ALA A 122 -7.64 4.80 -0.21
CA ALA A 122 -8.41 3.97 0.71
C ALA A 122 -9.87 4.42 0.81
N MET A 123 -10.13 5.72 0.86
CA MET A 123 -11.49 6.27 0.83
C MET A 123 -12.22 5.90 -0.47
N GLN A 124 -11.56 6.06 -1.61
CA GLN A 124 -12.16 5.75 -2.92
C GLN A 124 -12.43 4.24 -3.09
N SER A 125 -11.52 3.39 -2.62
CA SER A 125 -11.64 1.92 -2.71
C SER A 125 -12.38 1.28 -1.52
N ARG A 126 -12.90 2.10 -0.60
CA ARG A 126 -13.66 1.68 0.60
C ARG A 126 -12.87 0.73 1.51
N GLN A 127 -11.56 0.93 1.60
CA GLN A 127 -10.71 0.16 2.49
C GLN A 127 -10.95 0.60 3.95
N VAL A 128 -11.11 -0.37 4.84
CA VAL A 128 -11.24 -0.11 6.28
C VAL A 128 -9.88 0.14 6.94
N ARG A 129 -8.80 -0.33 6.31
CA ARG A 129 -7.43 -0.18 6.78
C ARG A 129 -6.61 0.70 5.85
N LEU A 130 -5.77 1.52 6.46
CA LEU A 130 -4.73 2.24 5.74
C LEU A 130 -3.44 1.42 5.72
N PRO A 131 -2.74 1.34 4.59
CA PRO A 131 -1.43 0.71 4.57
C PRO A 131 -0.44 1.49 5.45
N LYS A 132 0.44 0.77 6.14
CA LYS A 132 1.56 1.38 6.85
C LYS A 132 2.66 1.70 5.84
N ILE A 133 2.82 2.96 5.50
CA ILE A 133 3.95 3.39 4.66
C ILE A 133 5.18 3.54 5.55
N LYS A 134 6.29 2.90 5.18
CA LYS A 134 7.58 3.06 5.86
C LYS A 134 8.40 4.14 5.17
N PRO A 135 9.07 5.03 5.92
CA PRO A 135 10.01 5.98 5.35
C PRO A 135 11.06 5.30 4.47
N ILE A 136 11.66 6.06 3.56
CA ILE A 136 12.69 5.52 2.67
C ILE A 136 13.87 4.97 3.46
N ASN A 137 14.30 3.75 3.13
CA ASN A 137 15.45 3.09 3.74
C ASN A 137 16.29 2.39 2.67
N GLU A 138 17.58 2.24 2.92
CA GLU A 138 18.46 1.46 2.05
C GLU A 138 18.15 -0.03 2.16
N ILE A 139 18.09 -0.73 1.03
CA ILE A 139 17.78 -2.17 1.02
C ILE A 139 18.71 -2.99 1.92
N LYS A 140 19.98 -2.63 1.97
CA LYS A 140 20.99 -3.31 2.81
C LYS A 140 20.76 -3.14 4.32
N GLN A 141 20.00 -2.11 4.74
CA GLN A 141 19.66 -1.84 6.14
C GLN A 141 18.35 -2.52 6.55
N VAL A 142 17.63 -3.10 5.60
CA VAL A 142 16.36 -3.76 5.89
C VAL A 142 16.63 -5.10 6.60
N THR A 143 16.08 -5.24 7.79
CA THR A 143 16.13 -6.51 8.52
C THR A 143 15.33 -7.57 7.79
N ARG A 144 15.98 -8.66 7.42
CA ARG A 144 15.36 -9.80 6.75
C ARG A 144 14.37 -10.50 7.69
N LYS A 145 13.21 -10.83 7.14
CA LYS A 145 12.17 -11.55 7.84
C LYS A 145 11.75 -12.78 7.02
N PRO A 146 11.21 -13.82 7.65
CA PRO A 146 10.57 -14.92 6.93
C PRO A 146 9.53 -14.38 5.94
N GLY A 147 9.44 -14.99 4.76
CA GLY A 147 8.53 -14.56 3.70
C GLY A 147 9.00 -13.35 2.86
N MET A 148 10.17 -12.78 3.17
CA MET A 148 10.74 -11.68 2.39
C MET A 148 11.51 -12.22 1.18
N CYS A 149 11.24 -11.65 0.00
CA CYS A 149 11.94 -11.99 -1.23
C CYS A 149 12.03 -10.79 -2.19
N LEU A 150 12.83 -10.93 -3.21
CA LEU A 150 12.98 -9.95 -4.28
C LEU A 150 12.24 -10.41 -5.53
N ALA A 151 11.56 -9.48 -6.18
CA ALA A 151 11.09 -9.67 -7.54
C ALA A 151 12.30 -9.70 -8.49
N HIS A 152 12.60 -10.87 -9.03
CA HIS A 152 13.72 -11.08 -9.95
C HIS A 152 13.43 -12.31 -10.83
N ARG A 153 14.25 -12.54 -11.85
CA ARG A 153 14.18 -13.80 -12.62
C ARG A 153 14.39 -14.98 -11.68
N SER A 154 13.43 -15.89 -11.62
CA SER A 154 13.42 -17.03 -10.72
C SER A 154 12.47 -18.10 -11.30
N GLU A 155 12.66 -19.34 -10.92
CA GLU A 155 11.68 -20.40 -11.17
C GLU A 155 10.63 -20.47 -10.06
N ARG A 156 10.85 -19.78 -8.94
CA ARG A 156 9.94 -19.78 -7.80
C ARG A 156 8.73 -18.91 -8.11
N GLN A 157 7.55 -19.49 -7.97
CA GLN A 157 6.28 -18.80 -8.09
C GLN A 157 5.94 -18.01 -6.83
N ILE A 158 5.02 -17.03 -6.96
CA ILE A 158 4.47 -16.29 -5.83
C ILE A 158 3.50 -17.17 -5.07
N THR A 159 3.67 -17.23 -3.76
CA THR A 159 2.72 -17.86 -2.83
C THR A 159 2.59 -16.98 -1.59
N LEU A 160 1.61 -17.23 -0.73
CA LEU A 160 1.47 -16.49 0.53
C LEU A 160 2.63 -16.69 1.51
N ASN A 161 3.47 -17.72 1.31
CA ASN A 161 4.70 -17.87 2.07
C ASN A 161 5.75 -16.77 1.75
N GLN A 162 5.61 -16.08 0.62
CA GLN A 162 6.39 -14.91 0.23
C GLN A 162 5.53 -13.64 0.24
N SER A 163 4.88 -13.36 1.34
CA SER A 163 3.97 -12.22 1.48
C SER A 163 4.66 -10.84 1.56
N CYS A 164 5.99 -10.81 1.53
CA CYS A 164 6.79 -9.59 1.51
C CYS A 164 7.68 -9.57 0.26
N ILE A 165 7.29 -8.80 -0.76
CA ILE A 165 8.01 -8.74 -2.05
C ILE A 165 8.61 -7.36 -2.26
N TYR A 166 9.91 -7.31 -2.60
CA TYR A 166 10.63 -6.10 -2.91
C TYR A 166 10.96 -5.99 -4.40
N VAL A 167 10.61 -4.86 -4.98
CA VAL A 167 10.80 -4.55 -6.40
C VAL A 167 12.00 -3.61 -6.56
N GLY A 168 12.93 -4.00 -7.41
CA GLY A 168 14.16 -3.26 -7.69
C GLY A 168 13.97 -2.06 -8.61
N PRO A 169 15.05 -1.28 -8.79
CA PRO A 169 15.09 -0.19 -9.76
C PRO A 169 15.14 -0.73 -11.21
N GLU A 170 14.91 0.13 -12.17
CA GLU A 170 14.96 -0.22 -13.61
C GLU A 170 16.32 -0.82 -14.03
N GLY A 171 17.42 -0.43 -13.37
CA GLY A 171 18.75 -0.99 -13.57
C GLY A 171 19.00 -2.34 -12.89
N GLY A 172 17.97 -2.92 -12.25
CA GLY A 172 18.05 -4.14 -11.46
C GLY A 172 18.78 -3.92 -10.12
N TRP A 173 18.79 -4.96 -9.31
CA TRP A 173 19.51 -4.98 -8.03
C TRP A 173 21.03 -5.04 -8.23
N ASP A 174 21.78 -4.35 -7.38
CA ASP A 174 23.21 -4.59 -7.29
C ASP A 174 23.48 -5.91 -6.55
N PRO A 175 24.27 -6.85 -7.12
CA PRO A 175 24.50 -8.14 -6.48
C PRO A 175 25.05 -8.04 -5.05
N THR A 176 25.79 -6.98 -4.73
CA THR A 176 26.38 -6.79 -3.39
C THR A 176 25.36 -6.39 -2.33
N GLU A 177 24.19 -5.85 -2.75
CA GLU A 177 23.12 -5.44 -1.83
C GLU A 177 22.17 -6.60 -1.49
N VAL A 178 22.10 -7.60 -2.36
CA VAL A 178 21.04 -8.61 -2.34
C VAL A 178 21.56 -10.03 -2.23
N VAL A 179 22.77 -10.19 -1.73
CA VAL A 179 23.38 -11.50 -1.46
C VAL A 179 22.42 -12.35 -0.62
N ASP A 180 22.18 -13.59 -1.06
CA ASP A 180 21.33 -14.57 -0.38
C ASP A 180 19.86 -14.16 -0.14
N PHE A 181 19.35 -13.15 -0.84
CA PHE A 181 17.91 -12.87 -0.83
C PHE A 181 17.17 -13.94 -1.66
N PRO A 182 16.11 -14.54 -1.11
CA PRO A 182 15.21 -15.35 -1.92
C PRO A 182 14.60 -14.50 -3.04
N THR A 183 14.36 -15.12 -4.18
CA THR A 183 13.75 -14.44 -5.34
C THR A 183 12.44 -15.11 -5.74
N VAL A 184 11.53 -14.33 -6.33
CA VAL A 184 10.29 -14.81 -6.96
C VAL A 184 10.14 -14.22 -8.33
N SER A 185 9.53 -14.99 -9.24
CA SER A 185 9.22 -14.54 -10.59
C SER A 185 7.88 -13.82 -10.64
N LEU A 186 7.83 -12.71 -11.40
CA LEU A 186 6.59 -12.01 -11.78
C LEU A 186 6.18 -12.31 -13.22
N GLY A 187 6.73 -13.38 -13.82
CA GLY A 187 6.50 -13.79 -15.20
C GLY A 187 7.75 -13.67 -16.07
N ALA A 188 7.60 -14.01 -17.35
CA ALA A 188 8.72 -14.08 -18.30
C ALA A 188 9.22 -12.70 -18.77
N SER A 189 8.38 -11.68 -18.71
CA SER A 189 8.69 -10.34 -19.22
C SER A 189 9.46 -9.51 -18.20
N VAL A 190 10.31 -8.60 -18.69
CA VAL A 190 10.91 -7.54 -17.84
C VAL A 190 9.86 -6.45 -17.61
N LEU A 191 9.44 -6.30 -16.37
CA LEU A 191 8.45 -5.31 -15.97
C LEU A 191 9.14 -4.03 -15.50
N ARG A 192 8.49 -2.88 -15.72
CA ARG A 192 8.86 -1.63 -15.05
C ARG A 192 8.54 -1.74 -13.56
N ALA A 193 9.21 -0.96 -12.72
CA ALA A 193 9.04 -1.00 -11.27
C ALA A 193 7.57 -0.85 -10.84
N GLU A 194 6.84 0.08 -11.43
CA GLU A 194 5.42 0.30 -11.14
C GLU A 194 4.56 -0.91 -11.54
N THR A 195 4.80 -1.50 -12.68
CA THR A 195 4.08 -2.70 -13.15
C THR A 195 4.41 -3.90 -12.26
N ALA A 196 5.68 -4.08 -11.90
CA ALA A 196 6.12 -5.16 -11.03
C ALA A 196 5.49 -5.07 -9.63
N ALA A 197 5.43 -3.87 -9.04
CA ALA A 197 4.81 -3.65 -7.73
C ALA A 197 3.32 -4.01 -7.75
N VAL A 198 2.59 -3.55 -8.76
CA VAL A 198 1.17 -3.85 -8.91
C VAL A 198 0.93 -5.33 -9.21
N ALA A 199 1.73 -5.97 -10.07
CA ALA A 199 1.61 -7.40 -10.37
C ALA A 199 1.83 -8.26 -9.12
N ALA A 200 2.86 -7.96 -8.33
CA ALA A 200 3.12 -8.65 -7.06
C ALA A 200 1.96 -8.47 -6.07
N ALA A 201 1.47 -7.25 -5.90
CA ALA A 201 0.35 -6.95 -5.03
C ALA A 201 -0.93 -7.64 -5.47
N SER A 202 -1.25 -7.62 -6.77
CA SER A 202 -2.44 -8.28 -7.32
C SER A 202 -2.40 -9.79 -7.08
N ALA A 203 -1.27 -10.43 -7.38
CA ALA A 203 -1.11 -11.87 -7.16
C ALA A 203 -1.32 -12.23 -5.67
N LEU A 204 -0.64 -11.54 -4.75
CA LEU A 204 -0.77 -11.79 -3.31
C LEU A 204 -2.18 -11.48 -2.78
N SER A 205 -2.81 -10.41 -3.27
CA SER A 205 -4.17 -10.04 -2.86
C SER A 205 -5.20 -11.09 -3.30
N LEU A 206 -5.08 -11.59 -4.52
CA LEU A 206 -5.98 -12.63 -5.04
C LEU A 206 -5.76 -13.97 -4.33
N LEU A 207 -4.50 -14.36 -4.08
CA LEU A 207 -4.18 -15.55 -3.28
C LEU A 207 -4.71 -15.46 -1.85
N ARG A 208 -4.63 -14.28 -1.21
CA ARG A 208 -5.14 -14.07 0.15
C ARG A 208 -6.66 -14.15 0.24
N GLN A 209 -7.35 -13.89 -0.85
CA GLN A 209 -8.82 -13.96 -0.96
C GLN A 209 -9.31 -15.30 -1.52
N ASP A 210 -8.42 -16.27 -1.67
CA ASP A 210 -8.71 -17.59 -2.27
C ASP A 210 -9.34 -17.50 -3.68
N LEU A 211 -9.02 -16.41 -4.43
CA LEU A 211 -9.46 -16.20 -5.81
C LEU A 211 -8.47 -16.78 -6.84
N LEU A 212 -7.31 -17.21 -6.39
CA LEU A 212 -6.32 -17.99 -7.14
C LEU A 212 -5.92 -19.21 -6.31
N ASP A 213 -5.81 -20.35 -6.98
CA ASP A 213 -5.37 -21.58 -6.31
C ASP A 213 -3.88 -21.50 -5.93
N ASN A 214 -3.58 -21.85 -4.69
CA ASN A 214 -2.20 -22.02 -4.19
C ASN A 214 -1.56 -23.34 -4.67
N HIS A 215 -2.22 -24.06 -5.56
CA HIS A 215 -1.76 -25.37 -6.00
C HIS A 215 -0.64 -25.19 -7.03
N SER A 216 0.59 -25.41 -6.59
CA SER A 216 1.64 -25.85 -7.50
C SER A 216 1.27 -27.25 -8.02
N PRO A 217 1.46 -27.51 -9.30
CA PRO A 217 1.28 -28.86 -9.86
C PRO A 217 2.20 -29.87 -9.18
#